data_31485bb725c3db4c74d9cedd9f09de40
#
_entry.id   31485bb725c3db4c74d9cedd9f09de40
#
_cell.length_a   1.000
_cell.length_b   1.000
_cell.length_c   1.000
_cell.angle_alpha   90.00
_cell.angle_beta   90.00
_cell.angle_gamma   90.00
#
_symmetry.space_group_name_H-M   'P 1'
#
loop_
_entity.id
_entity.type
_entity.pdbx_description
1 polymer ?
#
loop_
_entity_poly.entity_id
_entity_poly.type
_entity_poly.pdbx_seq_one_letter_code
_entity_poly.pdbx_strand_id
1 'polypeptide(L)'
;MGLSPFLGETMQAQRYEPGQYYKEHWDFFSPTSPEYKVYCEWMGQRTWTTMIYLNDVEEGGETYFKHLKLRIKPQRGLLLAWNNLYRNGLPNLKTMHEACPPISGNKYVITKWWRSWPLI
;
A
#
# COMPACT_ATOMS: atom_id res chain seq x y z
N MET A 1 -12.33 -10.58 -2.59
CA MET A 1 -11.07 -10.55 -3.34
C MET A 1 -10.43 -11.94 -3.49
N GLY A 2 -10.85 -12.92 -2.72
CA GLY A 2 -10.30 -14.27 -2.82
C GLY A 2 -8.84 -14.40 -2.38
N LEU A 3 -8.36 -13.48 -1.56
CA LEU A 3 -6.99 -13.53 -1.05
C LEU A 3 -6.90 -14.50 0.13
N SER A 4 -5.94 -15.42 0.07
CA SER A 4 -5.72 -16.38 1.15
C SER A 4 -4.98 -15.73 2.32
N PRO A 5 -5.41 -15.95 3.58
CA PRO A 5 -4.68 -15.45 4.74
C PRO A 5 -3.22 -15.90 4.79
N PHE A 6 -2.91 -17.07 4.23
CA PHE A 6 -1.54 -17.60 4.21
C PHE A 6 -0.60 -16.82 3.29
N LEU A 7 -1.14 -15.97 2.42
CA LEU A 7 -0.36 -15.13 1.52
C LEU A 7 -0.11 -13.72 2.08
N GLY A 8 -0.68 -13.39 3.23
CA GLY A 8 -0.59 -12.05 3.80
C GLY A 8 0.61 -11.86 4.70
N GLU A 9 1.34 -10.76 4.52
CA GLU A 9 2.32 -10.29 5.50
C GLU A 9 1.60 -9.88 6.79
N THR A 10 2.34 -9.76 7.88
CA THR A 10 1.79 -9.21 9.13
C THR A 10 1.26 -7.80 8.89
N MET A 11 0.06 -7.52 9.40
CA MET A 11 -0.52 -6.17 9.30
C MET A 11 0.38 -5.14 9.95
N GLN A 12 0.47 -3.98 9.30
CA GLN A 12 1.26 -2.85 9.75
C GLN A 12 0.34 -1.68 10.06
N ALA A 13 0.45 -1.13 11.28
CA ALA A 13 -0.24 0.09 11.65
C ALA A 13 0.71 1.28 11.47
N GLN A 14 0.21 2.36 10.92
CA GLN A 14 0.98 3.57 10.67
C GLN A 14 0.23 4.78 11.19
N ARG A 15 0.97 5.69 11.83
CA ARG A 15 0.47 6.98 12.29
C ARG A 15 1.24 8.08 11.58
N TYR A 16 0.51 9.04 11.01
CA TYR A 16 1.07 10.25 10.42
C TYR A 16 0.59 11.44 11.22
N GLU A 17 1.51 12.19 11.80
CA GLU A 17 1.24 13.49 12.40
C GLU A 17 1.27 14.56 11.31
N PRO A 18 0.72 15.77 11.56
CA PRO A 18 0.76 16.84 10.59
C PRO A 18 2.16 17.07 10.04
N GLY A 19 2.28 17.14 8.71
CA GLY A 19 3.53 17.31 8.00
C GLY A 19 4.28 16.02 7.67
N GLN A 20 3.95 14.90 8.31
CA GLN A 20 4.58 13.63 7.98
C GLN A 20 3.96 13.02 6.73
N TYR A 21 4.79 12.46 5.87
CA TYR A 21 4.35 11.91 4.58
C TYR A 21 5.21 10.71 4.20
N TYR A 22 4.73 9.97 3.21
CA TYR A 22 5.50 8.93 2.54
C TYR A 22 5.56 9.30 1.06
N LYS A 23 6.78 9.51 0.54
CA LYS A 23 6.97 9.93 -0.86
C LYS A 23 6.47 8.87 -1.86
N GLU A 24 6.30 9.28 -3.11
CA GLU A 24 5.89 8.40 -4.21
C GLU A 24 6.71 7.12 -4.23
N HIS A 25 6.02 5.98 -4.31
CA HIS A 25 6.64 4.66 -4.35
C HIS A 25 5.67 3.63 -4.92
N TRP A 26 6.21 2.50 -5.30
CA TRP A 26 5.44 1.28 -5.55
C TRP A 26 5.60 0.34 -4.37
N ASP A 27 4.57 -0.47 -4.14
CA ASP A 27 4.63 -1.49 -3.08
C ASP A 27 5.27 -2.78 -3.56
N PHE A 28 5.27 -3.06 -4.86
CA PHE A 28 6.02 -4.19 -5.39
C PHE A 28 7.53 -3.93 -5.28
N PHE A 29 8.30 -4.99 -5.15
CA PHE A 29 9.76 -4.89 -5.20
C PHE A 29 10.20 -4.83 -6.65
N SER A 30 11.06 -3.85 -6.98
CA SER A 30 11.56 -3.74 -8.35
C SER A 30 12.35 -5.01 -8.73
N PRO A 31 11.99 -5.67 -9.84
CA PRO A 31 12.69 -6.90 -10.26
C PRO A 31 14.20 -6.74 -10.48
N THR A 32 14.65 -5.49 -10.68
CA THR A 32 16.08 -5.19 -10.88
C THR A 32 16.79 -4.76 -9.61
N SER A 33 16.07 -4.63 -8.49
CA SER A 33 16.66 -4.20 -7.23
C SER A 33 17.22 -5.38 -6.42
N PRO A 34 18.23 -5.15 -5.57
CA PRO A 34 18.75 -6.19 -4.68
C PRO A 34 17.68 -6.72 -3.72
N GLU A 35 16.72 -5.88 -3.31
CA GLU A 35 15.64 -6.25 -2.41
C GLU A 35 14.73 -7.31 -3.03
N TYR A 36 14.54 -7.30 -4.34
CA TYR A 36 13.75 -8.32 -5.02
C TYR A 36 14.28 -9.72 -4.73
N LYS A 37 15.59 -9.91 -4.87
CA LYS A 37 16.22 -11.20 -4.62
C LYS A 37 16.07 -11.64 -3.17
N VAL A 38 16.26 -10.71 -2.23
CA VAL A 38 16.16 -11.02 -0.79
C VAL A 38 14.74 -11.35 -0.37
N TYR A 39 13.75 -10.56 -0.81
CA TYR A 39 12.39 -10.66 -0.30
C TYR A 39 11.47 -11.52 -1.16
N CYS A 40 11.70 -11.60 -2.47
CA CYS A 40 10.79 -12.30 -3.37
C CYS A 40 11.15 -13.76 -3.60
N GLU A 41 12.39 -14.15 -3.44
CA GLU A 41 12.79 -15.57 -3.59
C GLU A 41 12.11 -16.46 -2.53
N TRP A 42 11.86 -15.93 -1.35
CA TRP A 42 11.28 -16.68 -0.24
C TRP A 42 9.76 -16.59 -0.15
N MET A 43 9.20 -15.42 -0.49
CA MET A 43 7.79 -15.12 -0.23
C MET A 43 7.03 -14.72 -1.49
N GLY A 44 7.70 -14.71 -2.64
CA GLY A 44 7.14 -14.18 -3.86
C GLY A 44 7.00 -12.66 -3.83
N GLN A 45 6.35 -12.12 -4.83
CA GLN A 45 6.15 -10.68 -4.99
C GLN A 45 4.87 -10.25 -4.27
N ARG A 46 4.79 -8.98 -3.90
CA ARG A 46 3.56 -8.35 -3.39
C ARG A 46 2.57 -8.20 -4.53
N THR A 47 1.49 -8.96 -4.48
CA THR A 47 0.47 -8.98 -5.54
C THR A 47 -0.59 -7.91 -5.34
N TRP A 48 -1.00 -7.70 -4.08
CA TRP A 48 -2.03 -6.74 -3.69
C TRP A 48 -1.62 -6.00 -2.44
N THR A 49 -2.11 -4.77 -2.34
CA THR A 49 -2.09 -4.00 -1.09
C THR A 49 -3.52 -3.71 -0.70
N THR A 50 -3.81 -3.93 0.59
CA THR A 50 -5.08 -3.48 1.20
C THR A 50 -4.75 -2.54 2.34
N MET A 51 -5.48 -1.43 2.41
CA MET A 51 -5.26 -0.40 3.43
C MET A 51 -6.60 0.11 3.91
N ILE A 52 -6.74 0.27 5.23
CA ILE A 52 -7.95 0.81 5.85
C ILE A 52 -7.58 2.08 6.59
N TYR A 53 -8.32 3.16 6.32
CA TYR A 53 -8.25 4.36 7.14
C TYR A 53 -8.98 4.11 8.45
N LEU A 54 -8.32 4.37 9.58
CA LEU A 54 -8.90 4.13 10.89
C LEU A 54 -9.64 5.35 11.46
N ASN A 55 -9.44 6.51 10.86
CA ASN A 55 -10.08 7.74 11.31
C ASN A 55 -10.30 8.70 10.14
N ASP A 56 -11.18 9.67 10.36
CA ASP A 56 -11.30 10.81 9.48
C ASP A 56 -10.14 11.76 9.75
N VAL A 57 -9.66 12.42 8.69
CA VAL A 57 -8.66 13.48 8.80
C VAL A 57 -9.29 14.77 8.32
N GLU A 58 -9.23 15.80 9.14
CA GLU A 58 -9.92 17.06 8.86
C GLU A 58 -9.41 17.68 7.55
N GLU A 59 -8.09 17.72 7.37
CA GLU A 59 -7.47 18.30 6.18
C GLU A 59 -6.17 17.57 5.85
N GLY A 60 -5.98 17.25 4.57
CA GLY A 60 -4.79 16.55 4.09
C GLY A 60 -4.86 15.05 4.31
N GLY A 61 -3.72 14.40 4.22
CA GLY A 61 -3.59 12.97 4.48
C GLY A 61 -4.07 12.08 3.35
N GLU A 62 -4.35 12.62 2.18
CA GLU A 62 -4.82 11.83 1.04
C GLU A 62 -3.79 10.78 0.61
N THR A 63 -4.29 9.70 0.04
CA THR A 63 -3.49 8.77 -0.74
C THR A 63 -3.62 9.19 -2.20
N TYR A 64 -2.51 9.52 -2.84
CA TYR A 64 -2.52 10.03 -4.19
C TYR A 64 -1.87 9.05 -5.16
N PHE A 65 -2.67 8.57 -6.12
CA PHE A 65 -2.22 7.73 -7.23
C PHE A 65 -1.98 8.64 -8.44
N LYS A 66 -0.75 9.04 -8.62
CA LYS A 66 -0.34 10.04 -9.61
C LYS A 66 -0.73 9.68 -11.03
N HIS A 67 -0.46 8.45 -11.48
CA HIS A 67 -0.73 8.04 -12.85
C HIS A 67 -2.22 7.89 -13.15
N LEU A 68 -3.02 7.68 -12.12
CA LEU A 68 -4.48 7.61 -12.23
C LEU A 68 -5.14 8.95 -11.97
N LYS A 69 -4.38 9.96 -11.56
CA LYS A 69 -4.89 11.29 -11.16
C LYS A 69 -6.00 11.14 -10.10
N LEU A 70 -5.78 10.24 -9.15
CA LEU A 70 -6.78 9.88 -8.16
C LEU A 70 -6.27 10.20 -6.75
N ARG A 71 -6.96 11.12 -6.06
CA ARG A 71 -6.73 11.45 -4.66
C ARG A 71 -7.85 10.87 -3.84
N ILE A 72 -7.49 10.12 -2.81
CA ILE A 72 -8.48 9.50 -1.92
C ILE A 72 -8.34 10.12 -0.55
N LYS A 73 -9.39 10.80 -0.10
CA LYS A 73 -9.43 11.42 1.21
C LYS A 73 -9.62 10.35 2.29
N PRO A 74 -8.85 10.43 3.40
CA PRO A 74 -9.09 9.54 4.53
C PRO A 74 -10.52 9.64 5.02
N GLN A 75 -11.13 8.48 5.21
CA GLN A 75 -12.47 8.34 5.72
C GLN A 75 -12.49 7.10 6.60
N ARG A 76 -12.92 7.24 7.85
CA ARG A 76 -12.94 6.13 8.80
C ARG A 76 -13.65 4.92 8.22
N GLY A 77 -12.95 3.78 8.22
CA GLY A 77 -13.49 2.52 7.74
C GLY A 77 -13.39 2.31 6.25
N LEU A 78 -12.88 3.28 5.48
CA LEU A 78 -12.72 3.11 4.03
C LEU A 78 -11.55 2.18 3.74
N LEU A 79 -11.84 1.11 3.02
CA LEU A 79 -10.85 0.15 2.54
C LEU A 79 -10.42 0.53 1.12
N LEU A 80 -9.11 0.67 0.92
CA LEU A 80 -8.50 0.76 -0.40
C LEU A 80 -7.82 -0.57 -0.71
N ALA A 81 -7.94 -1.01 -1.96
CA ALA A 81 -7.23 -2.19 -2.44
C ALA A 81 -6.70 -1.91 -3.84
N TRP A 82 -5.44 -2.26 -4.08
CA TRP A 82 -4.87 -2.10 -5.42
C TRP A 82 -3.96 -3.27 -5.77
N ASN A 83 -3.98 -3.61 -7.05
CA ASN A 83 -3.18 -4.69 -7.61
C ASN A 83 -1.78 -4.16 -7.96
N ASN A 84 -0.79 -4.61 -7.24
CA ASN A 84 0.60 -4.26 -7.51
C ASN A 84 1.13 -4.93 -8.77
N LEU A 85 0.52 -6.05 -9.13
CA LEU A 85 0.88 -6.81 -10.34
C LEU A 85 -0.36 -7.03 -11.20
N TYR A 86 -0.14 -7.10 -12.51
CA TYR A 86 -1.15 -7.60 -13.43
C TYR A 86 -1.30 -9.13 -13.29
N ARG A 87 -2.33 -9.70 -13.89
CA ARG A 87 -2.57 -11.15 -13.85
C ARG A 87 -1.40 -11.97 -14.40
N ASN A 88 -0.66 -11.43 -15.37
CA ASN A 88 0.51 -12.07 -15.92
C ASN A 88 1.76 -11.94 -15.05
N GLY A 89 1.66 -11.33 -13.89
CA GLY A 89 2.77 -11.15 -12.95
C GLY A 89 3.64 -9.94 -13.20
N LEU A 90 3.39 -9.15 -14.24
CA LEU A 90 4.15 -7.94 -14.50
C LEU A 90 3.76 -6.82 -13.54
N PRO A 91 4.72 -5.99 -13.09
CA PRO A 91 4.43 -4.86 -12.22
C PRO A 91 3.43 -3.88 -12.82
N ASN A 92 2.45 -3.47 -12.02
CA ASN A 92 1.47 -2.46 -12.41
C ASN A 92 1.99 -1.07 -12.05
N LEU A 93 2.65 -0.42 -12.99
CA LEU A 93 3.27 0.89 -12.75
C LEU A 93 2.25 1.99 -12.44
N LYS A 94 0.99 1.79 -12.76
CA LYS A 94 -0.08 2.76 -12.47
C LYS A 94 -0.39 2.89 -10.99
N THR A 95 0.08 1.96 -10.16
CA THR A 95 -0.17 1.96 -8.71
C THR A 95 0.83 2.78 -7.91
N MET A 96 1.74 3.49 -8.57
CA MET A 96 2.59 4.44 -7.85
C MET A 96 1.72 5.42 -7.05
N HIS A 97 2.04 5.56 -5.78
CA HIS A 97 1.24 6.39 -4.88
C HIS A 97 2.10 7.04 -3.81
N GLU A 98 1.55 8.08 -3.21
CA GLU A 98 2.16 8.75 -2.07
C GLU A 98 1.14 8.92 -0.95
N ALA A 99 1.63 8.96 0.28
CA ALA A 99 0.85 9.37 1.42
C ALA A 99 1.09 10.87 1.62
N CYS A 100 0.11 11.68 1.24
CA CYS A 100 0.19 13.12 1.43
C CYS A 100 0.12 13.46 2.92
N PRO A 101 0.84 14.51 3.37
CA PRO A 101 0.86 14.83 4.79
C PRO A 101 -0.51 15.31 5.27
N PRO A 102 -0.93 14.90 6.47
CA PRO A 102 -2.04 15.55 7.14
C PRO A 102 -1.68 17.02 7.37
N ILE A 103 -2.66 17.90 7.23
CA ILE A 103 -2.50 19.32 7.53
C ILE A 103 -3.11 19.59 8.91
N SER A 104 -4.28 19.03 9.17
CA SER A 104 -4.95 19.14 10.44
C SER A 104 -5.39 17.77 10.93
N GLY A 105 -4.94 17.39 12.13
CA GLY A 105 -5.22 16.09 12.73
C GLY A 105 -4.21 15.02 12.36
N ASN A 106 -4.25 13.92 13.09
CA ASN A 106 -3.41 12.76 12.83
C ASN A 106 -4.13 11.77 11.91
N LYS A 107 -3.36 11.03 11.14
CA LYS A 107 -3.89 9.97 10.27
C LYS A 107 -3.42 8.61 10.78
N TYR A 108 -4.36 7.69 10.93
CA TYR A 108 -4.08 6.30 11.32
C TYR A 108 -4.56 5.37 10.22
N VAL A 109 -3.69 4.46 9.79
CA VAL A 109 -4.02 3.45 8.79
C VAL A 109 -3.51 2.08 9.20
N ILE A 110 -4.16 1.04 8.71
CA ILE A 110 -3.66 -0.33 8.76
C ILE A 110 -3.43 -0.75 7.32
N THR A 111 -2.26 -1.30 7.04
CA THR A 111 -1.88 -1.78 5.72
C THR A 111 -1.51 -3.24 5.80
N LYS A 112 -1.94 -4.01 4.80
CA LYS A 112 -1.53 -5.40 4.64
C LYS A 112 -1.13 -5.64 3.20
N TRP A 113 0.05 -6.26 3.03
CA TRP A 113 0.55 -6.68 1.73
C TRP A 113 0.35 -8.17 1.56
N TRP A 114 -0.01 -8.58 0.36
CA TRP A 114 -0.31 -9.96 0.02
C TRP A 114 0.73 -10.45 -0.98
N ARG A 115 1.26 -11.65 -0.72
CA ARG A 115 2.36 -12.22 -1.49
C ARG A 115 1.84 -13.28 -2.44
N SER A 116 2.66 -13.62 -3.44
CA SER A 116 2.32 -14.68 -4.39
C SER A 116 2.58 -16.09 -3.84
N TRP A 117 3.42 -16.21 -2.83
CA TRP A 117 3.73 -17.49 -2.19
C TRP A 117 3.30 -17.48 -0.71
N PRO A 118 2.92 -18.67 -0.17
CA PRO A 118 2.55 -18.75 1.25
C PRO A 118 3.68 -18.36 2.19
N LEU A 119 3.32 -17.71 3.29
CA LEU A 119 4.26 -17.28 4.35
C LEU A 119 4.31 -18.27 5.52
N ILE A 120 4.23 -19.54 5.23
CA ILE A 120 4.24 -20.60 6.25
C ILE A 120 5.45 -21.49 6.10
#